data_c7992d9e1f92b69cd32af081d231a7b9
#
_entry.id   c7992d9e1f92b69cd32af081d231a7b9
#
_cell.length_a   1.000
_cell.length_b   1.000
_cell.length_c   1.000
_cell.angle_alpha   90.00
_cell.angle_beta   90.00
_cell.angle_gamma   90.00
#
_symmetry.space_group_name_H-M   'P 1'
#
loop_
_entity.id
_entity.type
_entity.pdbx_description
1 polymer ?
#
loop_
_entity_poly.entity_id
_entity_poly.type
_entity_poly.pdbx_seq_one_letter_code
_entity_poly.pdbx_strand_id
1 'polypeptide(L)'
;MGICNVTPDSFSDGGMHATAFEALEHAKKLIAAGADIIDVGGESTRPGAEEVPPEVEIARVLPVVRELASHGVAVSVDTRHASVAEACIDAGACIVNDVSGFRSADMREVAARGDAGLVVMHMRGTPKTMQEAPAYDDVVHEVEQEMMRMVTRLTTEGVEPGRICLDVGIGFGKNVMHNLALVQATAHFAELGFPLMAAVSRKSFIGAMSAESIPAMRDRASALCAAFMVDQGARIVRVHDVATTREMLRDSHRAVIGLGSNMGNSCGHIDDALASMRLDPDIWVGAVSEYVTSAPAYLEAQAPFVNAVAVIQTTLEPSELLRVLQGLESEHGRIRGIENGPRPLDLDIIDYEGVVCSDGELDLPHPLALERDFVVTPLLDILPGYVLSNGVAVTHDKVTVGQVMGPARDMLA
;
A
#
# COMPACT_ATOMS: atom_id res chain seq x y z
N MET A 1 4.02 4.51 -13.08
CA MET A 1 2.96 5.22 -13.84
C MET A 1 2.76 6.60 -13.22
N GLY A 2 3.05 7.67 -13.97
CA GLY A 2 2.92 9.06 -13.51
C GLY A 2 1.55 9.62 -13.82
N ILE A 3 0.91 10.28 -12.85
CA ILE A 3 -0.45 10.86 -12.98
C ILE A 3 -0.36 12.23 -13.66
N CYS A 4 -1.06 12.41 -14.78
CA CYS A 4 -1.16 13.65 -15.54
C CYS A 4 -2.63 14.07 -15.71
N ASN A 5 -3.16 14.83 -14.75
CA ASN A 5 -4.54 15.33 -14.81
C ASN A 5 -4.64 16.59 -15.67
N VAL A 6 -5.52 16.58 -16.67
CA VAL A 6 -5.82 17.70 -17.58
C VAL A 6 -7.15 18.32 -17.18
N THR A 7 -7.23 18.81 -15.94
CA THR A 7 -8.45 19.45 -15.39
C THR A 7 -8.20 20.91 -15.08
N PRO A 8 -9.23 21.79 -15.19
CA PRO A 8 -9.09 23.22 -14.90
C PRO A 8 -8.51 23.54 -13.51
N ASP A 9 -8.87 22.72 -12.52
CA ASP A 9 -8.38 22.87 -11.14
C ASP A 9 -6.90 22.49 -10.94
N SER A 10 -6.32 21.78 -11.90
CA SER A 10 -4.91 21.39 -11.86
C SER A 10 -3.98 22.46 -12.40
N PHE A 11 -4.50 23.39 -13.23
CA PHE A 11 -3.75 24.43 -13.93
C PHE A 11 -4.61 25.71 -13.97
N SER A 12 -4.09 26.85 -13.52
CA SER A 12 -4.84 28.10 -13.40
C SER A 12 -5.08 28.81 -14.73
N ASP A 13 -6.27 29.38 -14.91
CA ASP A 13 -6.71 30.51 -15.76
C ASP A 13 -6.46 30.54 -17.28
N GLY A 14 -5.88 29.54 -17.90
CA GLY A 14 -5.51 29.63 -19.32
C GLY A 14 -6.28 28.71 -20.26
N GLY A 15 -7.45 28.84 -20.66
CA GLY A 15 -8.20 28.10 -21.70
C GLY A 15 -7.70 26.69 -22.13
N MET A 16 -8.44 25.91 -22.91
CA MET A 16 -8.09 24.51 -23.24
C MET A 16 -6.69 24.29 -23.87
N HIS A 17 -6.15 25.26 -24.60
CA HIS A 17 -4.80 25.13 -25.18
C HIS A 17 -3.68 25.35 -24.17
N ALA A 18 -3.89 26.21 -23.18
CA ALA A 18 -2.92 26.43 -22.10
C ALA A 18 -2.85 25.20 -21.19
N THR A 19 -3.99 24.58 -20.86
CA THR A 19 -4.04 23.34 -20.06
C THR A 19 -3.38 22.15 -20.74
N ALA A 20 -3.50 21.99 -22.06
CA ALA A 20 -2.80 20.92 -22.79
C ALA A 20 -1.28 21.13 -22.80
N PHE A 21 -0.81 22.37 -22.99
CA PHE A 21 0.61 22.70 -22.94
C PHE A 21 1.19 22.44 -21.52
N GLU A 22 0.52 22.90 -20.49
CA GLU A 22 0.94 22.69 -19.10
C GLU A 22 0.95 21.20 -18.74
N ALA A 23 -0.03 20.42 -19.19
CA ALA A 23 -0.08 18.98 -19.02
C ALA A 23 1.10 18.27 -19.71
N LEU A 24 1.46 18.69 -20.93
CA LEU A 24 2.63 18.16 -21.64
C LEU A 24 3.95 18.49 -20.92
N GLU A 25 4.10 19.71 -20.41
CA GLU A 25 5.27 20.09 -19.61
C GLU A 25 5.34 19.30 -18.28
N HIS A 26 4.17 19.03 -17.67
CA HIS A 26 4.12 18.17 -16.50
C HIS A 26 4.48 16.71 -16.86
N ALA A 27 3.93 16.15 -17.92
CA ALA A 27 4.26 14.81 -18.39
C ALA A 27 5.75 14.64 -18.68
N LYS A 28 6.39 15.65 -19.30
CA LYS A 28 7.84 15.67 -19.53
C LYS A 28 8.64 15.59 -18.22
N LYS A 29 8.18 16.29 -17.16
CA LYS A 29 8.81 16.22 -15.83
C LYS A 29 8.65 14.84 -15.22
N LEU A 30 7.48 14.21 -15.33
CA LEU A 30 7.24 12.84 -14.86
C LEU A 30 8.14 11.83 -15.60
N ILE A 31 8.29 11.97 -16.92
CA ILE A 31 9.17 11.13 -17.74
C ILE A 31 10.64 11.33 -17.33
N ALA A 32 11.08 12.58 -17.16
CA ALA A 32 12.44 12.90 -16.73
C ALA A 32 12.72 12.37 -15.30
N ALA A 33 11.71 12.29 -14.43
CA ALA A 33 11.78 11.66 -13.13
C ALA A 33 11.78 10.13 -13.19
N GLY A 34 11.57 9.53 -14.38
CA GLY A 34 11.64 8.11 -14.64
C GLY A 34 10.27 7.40 -14.66
N ALA A 35 9.19 8.09 -15.00
CA ALA A 35 7.91 7.41 -15.26
C ALA A 35 8.02 6.56 -16.55
N ASP A 36 7.60 5.30 -16.46
CA ASP A 36 7.55 4.38 -17.60
C ASP A 36 6.24 4.52 -18.39
N ILE A 37 5.17 4.96 -17.73
CA ILE A 37 3.81 5.15 -18.26
C ILE A 37 3.31 6.50 -17.79
N ILE A 38 2.63 7.24 -18.66
CA ILE A 38 1.91 8.48 -18.31
C ILE A 38 0.41 8.20 -18.36
N ASP A 39 -0.29 8.41 -17.24
CA ASP A 39 -1.73 8.20 -17.10
C ASP A 39 -2.46 9.55 -17.23
N VAL A 40 -3.13 9.75 -18.35
CA VAL A 40 -3.76 11.03 -18.73
C VAL A 40 -5.24 10.99 -18.40
N GLY A 41 -5.70 11.88 -17.50
CA GLY A 41 -7.10 11.98 -17.09
C GLY A 41 -7.69 13.36 -17.34
N GLY A 42 -8.88 13.42 -17.93
CA GLY A 42 -9.61 14.67 -18.25
C GLY A 42 -10.77 14.98 -17.31
N GLU A 43 -11.17 14.01 -16.49
CA GLU A 43 -12.21 14.11 -15.47
C GLU A 43 -11.62 13.88 -14.07
N SER A 44 -12.08 14.65 -13.08
CA SER A 44 -11.71 14.39 -11.68
C SER A 44 -12.59 13.26 -11.11
N THR A 45 -11.95 12.21 -10.60
CA THR A 45 -12.65 11.10 -9.92
C THR A 45 -12.63 11.24 -8.39
N ARG A 46 -12.26 12.41 -7.87
CA ARG A 46 -12.28 12.70 -6.42
C ARG A 46 -13.71 12.68 -5.87
N PRO A 47 -13.90 12.37 -4.57
CA PRO A 47 -15.23 12.41 -3.95
C PRO A 47 -15.92 13.75 -4.18
N GLY A 48 -17.17 13.71 -4.69
CA GLY A 48 -17.97 14.90 -4.94
C GLY A 48 -17.65 15.65 -6.23
N ALA A 49 -16.73 15.17 -7.07
CA ALA A 49 -16.47 15.79 -8.37
C ALA A 49 -17.69 15.75 -9.29
N GLU A 50 -17.87 16.81 -10.06
CA GLU A 50 -18.92 16.87 -11.09
C GLU A 50 -18.51 16.06 -12.31
N GLU A 51 -19.51 15.47 -12.96
CA GLU A 51 -19.32 14.69 -14.17
C GLU A 51 -19.01 15.61 -15.36
N VAL A 52 -18.03 15.22 -16.16
CA VAL A 52 -17.60 15.95 -17.34
C VAL A 52 -18.19 15.29 -18.58
N PRO A 53 -18.86 16.06 -19.51
CA PRO A 53 -19.32 15.49 -20.77
C PRO A 53 -18.14 14.88 -21.56
N PRO A 54 -18.35 13.72 -22.22
CA PRO A 54 -17.30 13.03 -22.96
C PRO A 54 -16.60 13.90 -24.01
N GLU A 55 -17.33 14.79 -24.68
CA GLU A 55 -16.78 15.70 -25.71
C GLU A 55 -15.80 16.71 -25.11
N VAL A 56 -16.06 17.14 -23.87
CA VAL A 56 -15.18 18.06 -23.13
C VAL A 56 -13.95 17.29 -22.66
N GLU A 57 -14.12 16.06 -22.18
CA GLU A 57 -13.03 15.20 -21.77
C GLU A 57 -12.09 14.89 -22.94
N ILE A 58 -12.64 14.49 -24.11
CA ILE A 58 -11.88 14.29 -25.36
C ILE A 58 -11.07 15.53 -25.71
N ALA A 59 -11.70 16.71 -25.70
CA ALA A 59 -11.03 17.96 -26.05
C ALA A 59 -9.83 18.27 -25.12
N ARG A 60 -9.87 17.82 -23.85
CA ARG A 60 -8.79 17.98 -22.88
C ARG A 60 -7.66 16.97 -23.12
N VAL A 61 -7.99 15.67 -23.20
CA VAL A 61 -6.98 14.60 -23.14
C VAL A 61 -6.36 14.27 -24.51
N LEU A 62 -7.14 14.33 -25.59
CA LEU A 62 -6.71 13.87 -26.91
C LEU A 62 -5.45 14.56 -27.45
N PRO A 63 -5.27 15.90 -27.32
CA PRO A 63 -4.03 16.56 -27.75
C PRO A 63 -2.81 16.05 -26.98
N VAL A 64 -2.94 15.80 -25.68
CA VAL A 64 -1.86 15.32 -24.80
C VAL A 64 -1.50 13.88 -25.14
N VAL A 65 -2.49 13.01 -25.27
CA VAL A 65 -2.30 11.59 -25.64
C VAL A 65 -1.58 11.48 -26.97
N ARG A 66 -2.05 12.20 -28.01
CA ARG A 66 -1.46 12.16 -29.35
C ARG A 66 0.00 12.62 -29.36
N GLU A 67 0.31 13.70 -28.66
CA GLU A 67 1.67 14.22 -28.60
C GLU A 67 2.62 13.24 -27.90
N LEU A 68 2.21 12.72 -26.72
CA LEU A 68 3.02 11.76 -25.97
C LEU A 68 3.23 10.45 -26.75
N ALA A 69 2.15 9.90 -27.35
CA ALA A 69 2.23 8.67 -28.13
C ALA A 69 3.13 8.84 -29.37
N SER A 70 3.09 10.01 -30.04
CA SER A 70 3.94 10.31 -31.20
C SER A 70 5.45 10.30 -30.86
N HIS A 71 5.80 10.51 -29.60
CA HIS A 71 7.17 10.44 -29.06
C HIS A 71 7.54 9.07 -28.48
N GLY A 72 6.68 8.04 -28.66
CA GLY A 72 6.94 6.68 -28.19
C GLY A 72 6.73 6.49 -26.69
N VAL A 73 6.05 7.42 -26.01
CA VAL A 73 5.70 7.28 -24.59
C VAL A 73 4.54 6.30 -24.46
N ALA A 74 4.62 5.36 -23.51
CA ALA A 74 3.49 4.52 -23.16
C ALA A 74 2.43 5.37 -22.44
N VAL A 75 1.26 5.51 -23.05
CA VAL A 75 0.17 6.36 -22.55
C VAL A 75 -0.98 5.49 -22.07
N SER A 76 -1.43 5.74 -20.85
CA SER A 76 -2.69 5.29 -20.27
C SER A 76 -3.70 6.43 -20.32
N VAL A 77 -4.96 6.13 -20.63
CA VAL A 77 -6.07 7.09 -20.49
C VAL A 77 -6.93 6.70 -19.30
N ASP A 78 -7.06 7.63 -18.31
CA ASP A 78 -7.93 7.48 -17.13
C ASP A 78 -9.31 8.02 -17.47
N THR A 79 -10.23 7.13 -17.86
CA THR A 79 -11.59 7.47 -18.25
C THR A 79 -12.58 6.32 -18.03
N ARG A 80 -13.83 6.68 -17.74
CA ARG A 80 -14.99 5.77 -17.68
C ARG A 80 -15.91 5.88 -18.89
N HIS A 81 -15.57 6.73 -19.86
CA HIS A 81 -16.36 6.99 -21.06
C HIS A 81 -15.79 6.25 -22.29
N ALA A 82 -16.59 5.36 -22.87
CA ALA A 82 -16.18 4.54 -24.02
C ALA A 82 -15.69 5.36 -25.22
N SER A 83 -16.38 6.47 -25.55
CA SER A 83 -15.99 7.35 -26.65
C SER A 83 -14.65 8.07 -26.42
N VAL A 84 -14.31 8.37 -25.16
CA VAL A 84 -13.00 8.93 -24.79
C VAL A 84 -11.91 7.87 -24.93
N ALA A 85 -12.16 6.66 -24.42
CA ALA A 85 -11.25 5.54 -24.53
C ALA A 85 -10.95 5.21 -26.01
N GLU A 86 -11.97 5.07 -26.84
CA GLU A 86 -11.85 4.81 -28.28
C GLU A 86 -11.01 5.89 -28.98
N ALA A 87 -11.35 7.17 -28.79
CA ALA A 87 -10.60 8.28 -29.39
C ALA A 87 -9.14 8.33 -28.95
N CYS A 88 -8.83 7.98 -27.68
CA CYS A 88 -7.47 7.94 -27.17
C CYS A 88 -6.69 6.72 -27.66
N ILE A 89 -7.30 5.55 -27.79
CA ILE A 89 -6.68 4.36 -28.41
C ILE A 89 -6.31 4.68 -29.87
N ASP A 90 -7.22 5.27 -30.64
CA ASP A 90 -6.96 5.69 -32.01
C ASP A 90 -5.83 6.72 -32.13
N ALA A 91 -5.61 7.51 -31.07
CA ALA A 91 -4.51 8.48 -30.97
C ALA A 91 -3.19 7.87 -30.45
N GLY A 92 -3.18 6.58 -30.09
CA GLY A 92 -1.98 5.85 -29.67
C GLY A 92 -1.87 5.55 -28.19
N ALA A 93 -2.95 5.74 -27.39
CA ALA A 93 -2.97 5.22 -26.02
C ALA A 93 -2.93 3.69 -26.04
N CYS A 94 -2.09 3.09 -25.20
CA CYS A 94 -1.90 1.64 -25.12
C CYS A 94 -2.53 1.01 -23.86
N ILE A 95 -3.10 1.82 -22.95
CA ILE A 95 -3.77 1.37 -21.73
C ILE A 95 -5.04 2.19 -21.54
N VAL A 96 -6.12 1.53 -21.09
CA VAL A 96 -7.34 2.16 -20.58
C VAL A 96 -7.43 1.87 -19.08
N ASN A 97 -7.45 2.94 -18.29
CA ASN A 97 -7.62 2.87 -16.83
C ASN A 97 -9.07 3.32 -16.51
N ASP A 98 -9.94 2.36 -16.21
CA ASP A 98 -11.36 2.65 -15.94
C ASP A 98 -11.68 2.45 -14.45
N VAL A 99 -11.84 3.59 -13.74
CA VAL A 99 -12.22 3.60 -12.32
C VAL A 99 -13.60 2.98 -12.04
N SER A 100 -14.43 2.80 -13.09
CA SER A 100 -15.72 2.11 -12.96
C SER A 100 -15.61 0.57 -13.06
N GLY A 101 -14.45 0.04 -13.43
CA GLY A 101 -14.21 -1.39 -13.60
C GLY A 101 -14.93 -1.98 -14.82
N PHE A 102 -15.00 -1.24 -15.90
CA PHE A 102 -15.65 -1.67 -17.16
C PHE A 102 -17.13 -2.05 -16.99
N ARG A 103 -17.87 -1.31 -16.15
CA ARG A 103 -19.30 -1.58 -15.92
C ARG A 103 -20.16 -1.30 -17.15
N SER A 104 -19.81 -0.28 -17.95
CA SER A 104 -20.51 0.08 -19.19
C SER A 104 -20.35 -1.02 -20.24
N ALA A 105 -21.43 -1.37 -20.95
CA ALA A 105 -21.38 -2.30 -22.07
C ALA A 105 -20.53 -1.73 -23.22
N ASP A 106 -20.69 -0.44 -23.52
CA ASP A 106 -19.95 0.24 -24.57
C ASP A 106 -18.44 0.25 -24.27
N MET A 107 -18.04 0.46 -23.01
CA MET A 107 -16.63 0.40 -22.60
C MET A 107 -16.06 -1.02 -22.79
N ARG A 108 -16.82 -2.08 -22.45
CA ARG A 108 -16.39 -3.45 -22.67
C ARG A 108 -16.30 -3.80 -24.16
N GLU A 109 -17.17 -3.23 -24.99
CA GLU A 109 -17.09 -3.40 -26.44
C GLU A 109 -15.81 -2.77 -27.00
N VAL A 110 -15.42 -1.56 -26.56
CA VAL A 110 -14.13 -0.93 -26.90
C VAL A 110 -12.97 -1.81 -26.42
N ALA A 111 -13.02 -2.30 -25.18
CA ALA A 111 -11.99 -3.18 -24.61
C ALA A 111 -11.82 -4.50 -25.39
N ALA A 112 -12.93 -5.11 -25.85
CA ALA A 112 -12.90 -6.36 -26.59
C ALA A 112 -12.37 -6.23 -28.02
N ARG A 113 -12.60 -5.07 -28.68
CA ARG A 113 -12.17 -4.84 -30.06
C ARG A 113 -10.68 -4.48 -30.19
N GLY A 114 -10.08 -3.87 -29.16
CA GLY A 114 -8.72 -3.33 -29.20
C GLY A 114 -7.69 -4.25 -28.54
N ASP A 115 -6.42 -3.82 -28.60
CA ASP A 115 -5.27 -4.51 -27.99
C ASP A 115 -4.74 -3.79 -26.74
N ALA A 116 -5.36 -2.69 -26.32
CA ALA A 116 -4.93 -1.92 -25.16
C ALA A 116 -4.96 -2.74 -23.87
N GLY A 117 -3.98 -2.53 -22.98
CA GLY A 117 -4.03 -3.03 -21.63
C GLY A 117 -5.17 -2.38 -20.84
N LEU A 118 -5.74 -3.10 -19.89
CA LEU A 118 -6.91 -2.67 -19.13
C LEU A 118 -6.60 -2.63 -17.64
N VAL A 119 -6.77 -1.50 -16.99
CA VAL A 119 -6.76 -1.41 -15.53
C VAL A 119 -8.20 -1.48 -15.04
N VAL A 120 -8.52 -2.59 -14.39
CA VAL A 120 -9.85 -2.89 -13.85
C VAL A 120 -9.87 -2.52 -12.39
N MET A 121 -10.54 -1.40 -12.04
CA MET A 121 -10.58 -0.92 -10.68
C MET A 121 -11.89 -1.29 -9.97
N HIS A 122 -11.77 -1.65 -8.69
CA HIS A 122 -12.92 -1.85 -7.82
C HIS A 122 -13.41 -0.54 -7.18
N MET A 123 -14.70 -0.23 -7.38
CA MET A 123 -15.38 0.88 -6.71
C MET A 123 -16.83 0.51 -6.42
N ARG A 124 -17.32 0.71 -5.19
CA ARG A 124 -18.76 0.70 -4.89
C ARG A 124 -19.36 2.08 -5.05
N GLY A 125 -20.51 2.15 -5.72
CA GLY A 125 -21.19 3.42 -6.02
C GLY A 125 -20.56 4.14 -7.23
N THR A 126 -20.58 5.45 -7.18
CA THR A 126 -19.98 6.38 -8.15
C THR A 126 -19.04 7.35 -7.42
N PRO A 127 -18.17 8.09 -8.10
CA PRO A 127 -17.32 9.10 -7.43
C PRO A 127 -18.11 10.07 -6.55
N LYS A 128 -19.37 10.38 -6.92
CA LYS A 128 -20.25 11.27 -6.17
C LYS A 128 -20.79 10.65 -4.88
N THR A 129 -21.10 9.34 -4.87
CA THR A 129 -21.81 8.67 -3.75
C THR A 129 -20.95 7.67 -3.00
N MET A 130 -19.79 7.29 -3.49
CA MET A 130 -18.95 6.20 -2.96
C MET A 130 -18.54 6.35 -1.49
N GLN A 131 -18.50 7.57 -0.97
CA GLN A 131 -18.11 7.83 0.42
C GLN A 131 -19.32 7.97 1.37
N GLU A 132 -20.55 7.76 0.89
CA GLU A 132 -21.75 7.73 1.70
C GLU A 132 -21.83 6.38 2.46
N ALA A 133 -21.26 6.33 3.66
CA ALA A 133 -21.25 5.17 4.57
C ALA A 133 -20.79 3.83 3.93
N PRO A 134 -19.52 3.75 3.43
CA PRO A 134 -19.03 2.50 2.85
C PRO A 134 -19.00 1.38 3.91
N ALA A 135 -19.68 0.28 3.64
CA ALA A 135 -19.80 -0.87 4.53
C ALA A 135 -19.38 -2.16 3.80
N TYR A 136 -18.61 -2.98 4.50
CA TYR A 136 -18.17 -4.32 4.10
C TYR A 136 -18.22 -5.21 5.34
N ASP A 137 -18.64 -6.45 5.20
CA ASP A 137 -18.48 -7.46 6.24
C ASP A 137 -17.04 -8.00 6.25
N ASP A 138 -16.50 -8.29 5.05
CA ASP A 138 -15.10 -8.62 4.78
C ASP A 138 -14.67 -7.92 3.50
N VAL A 139 -13.94 -6.81 3.65
CA VAL A 139 -13.54 -5.97 2.50
C VAL A 139 -12.62 -6.70 1.53
N VAL A 140 -11.72 -7.56 2.01
CA VAL A 140 -10.77 -8.30 1.17
C VAL A 140 -11.52 -9.30 0.30
N HIS A 141 -12.33 -10.14 0.92
CA HIS A 141 -13.10 -11.17 0.22
C HIS A 141 -14.14 -10.57 -0.74
N GLU A 142 -14.85 -9.53 -0.32
CA GLU A 142 -15.89 -8.91 -1.16
C GLU A 142 -15.27 -8.19 -2.37
N VAL A 143 -14.13 -7.48 -2.20
CA VAL A 143 -13.40 -6.84 -3.29
C VAL A 143 -12.88 -7.89 -4.27
N GLU A 144 -12.28 -8.97 -3.79
CA GLU A 144 -11.84 -10.09 -4.63
C GLU A 144 -12.99 -10.62 -5.47
N GLN A 145 -14.11 -10.99 -4.85
CA GLN A 145 -15.27 -11.52 -5.56
C GLN A 145 -15.80 -10.58 -6.64
N GLU A 146 -15.90 -9.27 -6.33
CA GLU A 146 -16.39 -8.27 -7.30
C GLU A 146 -15.39 -8.12 -8.46
N MET A 147 -14.10 -8.07 -8.18
CA MET A 147 -13.05 -7.98 -9.22
C MET A 147 -13.03 -9.22 -10.12
N MET A 148 -13.12 -10.42 -9.55
CA MET A 148 -13.14 -11.66 -10.34
C MET A 148 -14.41 -11.80 -11.20
N ARG A 149 -15.55 -11.25 -10.76
CA ARG A 149 -16.75 -11.13 -11.62
C ARG A 149 -16.52 -10.17 -12.79
N MET A 150 -15.83 -9.03 -12.58
CA MET A 150 -15.49 -8.09 -13.67
C MET A 150 -14.53 -8.75 -14.68
N VAL A 151 -13.48 -9.42 -14.20
CA VAL A 151 -12.53 -10.17 -15.02
C VAL A 151 -13.25 -11.25 -15.84
N THR A 152 -14.09 -12.08 -15.20
CA THR A 152 -14.86 -13.13 -15.87
C THR A 152 -15.76 -12.55 -16.98
N ARG A 153 -16.37 -11.42 -16.73
CA ARG A 153 -17.22 -10.74 -17.71
C ARG A 153 -16.40 -10.27 -18.92
N LEU A 154 -15.29 -9.58 -18.69
CA LEU A 154 -14.39 -9.11 -19.74
C LEU A 154 -13.87 -10.25 -20.61
N THR A 155 -13.40 -11.33 -19.98
CA THR A 155 -12.86 -12.49 -20.70
C THR A 155 -13.92 -13.25 -21.47
N THR A 156 -15.16 -13.35 -20.96
CA THR A 156 -16.29 -13.93 -21.67
C THR A 156 -16.69 -13.09 -22.88
N GLU A 157 -16.51 -11.79 -22.82
CA GLU A 157 -16.79 -10.86 -23.93
C GLU A 157 -15.60 -10.72 -24.91
N GLY A 158 -14.52 -11.52 -24.74
CA GLY A 158 -13.42 -11.66 -25.70
C GLY A 158 -12.13 -10.93 -25.35
N VAL A 159 -12.02 -10.34 -24.15
CA VAL A 159 -10.76 -9.73 -23.69
C VAL A 159 -9.76 -10.80 -23.29
N GLU A 160 -8.55 -10.75 -23.82
CA GLU A 160 -7.45 -11.63 -23.45
C GLU A 160 -7.01 -11.37 -21.99
N PRO A 161 -6.94 -12.41 -21.11
CA PRO A 161 -6.56 -12.25 -19.71
C PRO A 161 -5.22 -11.52 -19.48
N GLY A 162 -4.25 -11.74 -20.37
CA GLY A 162 -2.93 -11.11 -20.30
C GLY A 162 -2.92 -9.59 -20.47
N ARG A 163 -4.06 -8.99 -20.86
CA ARG A 163 -4.23 -7.54 -20.99
C ARG A 163 -4.77 -6.88 -19.71
N ILE A 164 -5.18 -7.65 -18.71
CA ILE A 164 -5.86 -7.18 -17.51
C ILE A 164 -4.87 -6.92 -16.38
N CYS A 165 -4.93 -5.74 -15.78
CA CYS A 165 -4.30 -5.37 -14.54
C CYS A 165 -5.39 -5.03 -13.51
N LEU A 166 -5.23 -5.46 -12.26
CA LEU A 166 -6.18 -5.22 -11.19
C LEU A 166 -5.80 -3.99 -10.35
N ASP A 167 -6.79 -3.19 -9.95
CA ASP A 167 -6.66 -2.15 -8.92
C ASP A 167 -7.78 -2.36 -7.88
N VAL A 168 -7.41 -2.64 -6.65
CA VAL A 168 -8.37 -2.88 -5.54
C VAL A 168 -9.14 -1.62 -5.15
N GLY A 169 -8.84 -0.48 -5.75
CA GLY A 169 -9.57 0.78 -5.58
C GLY A 169 -9.42 1.39 -4.20
N ILE A 170 -8.18 1.48 -3.69
CA ILE A 170 -7.86 2.20 -2.45
C ILE A 170 -8.45 3.61 -2.50
N GLY A 171 -9.21 4.02 -1.47
CA GLY A 171 -9.85 5.34 -1.40
C GLY A 171 -11.17 5.49 -2.15
N PHE A 172 -11.65 4.45 -2.86
CA PHE A 172 -12.90 4.46 -3.59
C PHE A 172 -13.96 3.60 -2.89
N GLY A 173 -14.92 4.25 -2.22
CA GLY A 173 -15.97 3.56 -1.47
C GLY A 173 -15.43 2.75 -0.27
N LYS A 174 -14.45 3.30 0.44
CA LYS A 174 -13.74 2.62 1.53
C LYS A 174 -13.34 3.60 2.62
N ASN A 175 -13.46 3.21 3.89
CA ASN A 175 -12.93 3.94 5.04
C ASN A 175 -11.44 3.64 5.26
N VAL A 176 -10.82 4.24 6.29
CA VAL A 176 -9.39 4.07 6.61
C VAL A 176 -9.05 2.60 6.86
N MET A 177 -9.85 1.89 7.67
CA MET A 177 -9.61 0.49 8.03
C MET A 177 -9.75 -0.44 6.81
N HIS A 178 -10.74 -0.19 5.94
CA HIS A 178 -10.89 -0.94 4.70
C HIS A 178 -9.68 -0.76 3.78
N ASN A 179 -9.14 0.46 3.68
CA ASN A 179 -7.95 0.72 2.86
C ASN A 179 -6.72 0.03 3.43
N LEU A 180 -6.51 0.06 4.75
CA LEU A 180 -5.42 -0.66 5.40
C LEU A 180 -5.50 -2.16 5.19
N ALA A 181 -6.68 -2.77 5.38
CA ALA A 181 -6.88 -4.20 5.15
C ALA A 181 -6.54 -4.61 3.71
N LEU A 182 -6.90 -3.78 2.72
CA LEU A 182 -6.56 -4.04 1.31
C LEU A 182 -5.06 -3.86 1.02
N VAL A 183 -4.39 -2.89 1.64
CA VAL A 183 -2.93 -2.73 1.55
C VAL A 183 -2.22 -3.95 2.15
N GLN A 184 -2.67 -4.42 3.31
CA GLN A 184 -2.12 -5.61 3.97
C GLN A 184 -2.36 -6.90 3.18
N ALA A 185 -3.48 -6.97 2.44
CA ALA A 185 -3.84 -8.11 1.59
C ALA A 185 -3.22 -8.06 0.18
N THR A 186 -2.22 -7.19 -0.07
CA THR A 186 -1.61 -7.04 -1.40
C THR A 186 -1.08 -8.36 -1.94
N ALA A 187 -0.40 -9.19 -1.12
CA ALA A 187 0.10 -10.50 -1.53
C ALA A 187 -1.03 -11.42 -2.00
N HIS A 188 -2.15 -11.46 -1.27
CA HIS A 188 -3.33 -12.22 -1.64
C HIS A 188 -3.88 -11.81 -3.02
N PHE A 189 -4.01 -10.51 -3.29
CA PHE A 189 -4.46 -10.03 -4.61
C PHE A 189 -3.43 -10.29 -5.72
N ALA A 190 -2.14 -10.24 -5.42
CA ALA A 190 -1.08 -10.55 -6.38
C ALA A 190 -1.07 -12.02 -6.81
N GLU A 191 -1.55 -12.94 -5.95
CA GLU A 191 -1.69 -14.38 -6.24
C GLU A 191 -2.88 -14.73 -7.14
N LEU A 192 -3.80 -13.78 -7.44
CA LEU A 192 -4.93 -14.00 -8.35
C LEU A 192 -4.52 -14.22 -9.81
N GLY A 193 -3.23 -14.09 -10.15
CA GLY A 193 -2.68 -14.36 -11.48
C GLY A 193 -2.75 -13.18 -12.45
N PHE A 194 -3.07 -11.99 -11.99
CA PHE A 194 -3.08 -10.74 -12.75
C PHE A 194 -2.08 -9.74 -12.16
N PRO A 195 -1.41 -8.89 -12.97
CA PRO A 195 -0.67 -7.76 -12.43
C PRO A 195 -1.56 -6.90 -11.51
N LEU A 196 -1.00 -6.47 -10.39
CA LEU A 196 -1.69 -5.62 -9.41
C LEU A 196 -1.12 -4.21 -9.44
N MET A 197 -2.00 -3.19 -9.40
CA MET A 197 -1.63 -1.79 -9.31
C MET A 197 -1.71 -1.29 -7.88
N ALA A 198 -0.63 -0.68 -7.39
CA ALA A 198 -0.60 0.10 -6.16
C ALA A 198 -0.92 1.57 -6.48
N ALA A 199 -2.13 2.01 -6.18
CA ALA A 199 -2.60 3.38 -6.42
C ALA A 199 -2.96 4.08 -5.10
N VAL A 200 -1.95 4.37 -4.28
CA VAL A 200 -2.10 4.93 -2.92
C VAL A 200 -1.74 6.42 -2.80
N SER A 201 -1.20 7.01 -3.86
CA SER A 201 -0.58 8.33 -3.85
C SER A 201 -1.51 9.44 -3.37
N ARG A 202 -1.09 10.15 -2.31
CA ARG A 202 -1.76 11.30 -1.68
C ARG A 202 -3.17 11.02 -1.13
N LYS A 203 -3.60 9.76 -1.06
CA LYS A 203 -4.95 9.41 -0.60
C LYS A 203 -5.15 9.75 0.87
N SER A 204 -6.42 9.98 1.26
CA SER A 204 -6.79 10.48 2.59
C SER A 204 -6.40 9.51 3.72
N PHE A 205 -6.43 8.20 3.48
CA PHE A 205 -6.02 7.22 4.48
C PHE A 205 -4.52 7.33 4.82
N ILE A 206 -3.65 7.67 3.84
CA ILE A 206 -2.23 7.97 4.11
C ILE A 206 -2.12 9.14 5.10
N GLY A 207 -2.90 10.23 4.86
CA GLY A 207 -2.91 11.36 5.76
C GLY A 207 -3.44 11.01 7.15
N ALA A 208 -4.40 10.11 7.27
CA ALA A 208 -4.88 9.62 8.56
C ALA A 208 -3.82 8.81 9.31
N MET A 209 -2.98 8.05 8.58
CA MET A 209 -1.91 7.22 9.17
C MET A 209 -0.67 8.04 9.54
N SER A 210 -0.32 9.05 8.75
CA SER A 210 0.88 9.90 8.96
C SER A 210 0.57 11.24 9.65
N ALA A 211 -0.68 11.46 10.10
CA ALA A 211 -1.18 12.73 10.62
C ALA A 211 -0.97 13.95 9.68
N GLU A 212 -0.86 13.71 8.35
CA GLU A 212 -0.61 14.76 7.37
C GLU A 212 -1.89 15.16 6.64
N SER A 213 -2.32 16.40 6.83
CA SER A 213 -3.54 16.96 6.25
C SER A 213 -3.36 17.40 4.79
N ILE A 214 -2.16 17.85 4.41
CA ILE A 214 -1.87 18.42 3.09
C ILE A 214 -1.52 17.29 2.11
N PRO A 215 -2.30 17.09 1.03
CA PRO A 215 -2.06 15.96 0.11
C PRO A 215 -0.64 15.89 -0.48
N ALA A 216 -0.05 17.04 -0.85
CA ALA A 216 1.29 17.08 -1.43
C ALA A 216 2.40 16.69 -0.41
N MET A 217 2.15 16.86 0.88
CA MET A 217 3.11 16.46 1.93
C MET A 217 3.06 14.96 2.24
N ARG A 218 2.09 14.23 1.69
CA ARG A 218 1.94 12.77 1.83
C ARG A 218 2.82 11.97 0.86
N ASP A 219 3.63 12.62 0.01
CA ASP A 219 4.34 11.91 -1.07
C ASP A 219 5.31 10.86 -0.53
N ARG A 220 6.08 11.16 0.51
CA ARG A 220 7.01 10.21 1.13
C ARG A 220 6.28 9.00 1.76
N ALA A 221 5.28 9.24 2.60
CA ALA A 221 4.47 8.16 3.19
C ALA A 221 3.71 7.34 2.12
N SER A 222 3.21 8.00 1.06
CA SER A 222 2.60 7.31 -0.08
C SER A 222 3.59 6.40 -0.81
N ALA A 223 4.83 6.87 -0.97
CA ALA A 223 5.88 6.13 -1.65
C ALA A 223 6.35 4.91 -0.83
N LEU A 224 6.49 5.05 0.49
CA LEU A 224 6.79 3.93 1.39
C LEU A 224 5.64 2.90 1.43
N CYS A 225 4.38 3.36 1.47
CA CYS A 225 3.23 2.47 1.35
C CYS A 225 3.24 1.72 0.01
N ALA A 226 3.55 2.40 -1.09
CA ALA A 226 3.68 1.77 -2.39
C ALA A 226 4.84 0.77 -2.46
N ALA A 227 5.98 1.08 -1.81
CA ALA A 227 7.11 0.17 -1.70
C ALA A 227 6.74 -1.11 -0.92
N PHE A 228 6.00 -0.97 0.18
CA PHE A 228 5.43 -2.12 0.90
C PHE A 228 4.54 -2.98 -0.02
N MET A 229 3.66 -2.35 -0.82
CA MET A 229 2.80 -3.10 -1.75
C MET A 229 3.61 -3.77 -2.88
N VAL A 230 4.70 -3.16 -3.35
CA VAL A 230 5.60 -3.77 -4.35
C VAL A 230 6.33 -4.97 -3.76
N ASP A 231 6.80 -4.89 -2.53
CA ASP A 231 7.38 -6.01 -1.80
C ASP A 231 6.39 -7.19 -1.67
N GLN A 232 5.10 -6.88 -1.53
CA GLN A 232 4.00 -7.85 -1.49
C GLN A 232 3.50 -8.29 -2.88
N GLY A 233 4.13 -7.87 -3.99
CA GLY A 233 3.86 -8.37 -5.33
C GLY A 233 3.11 -7.41 -6.28
N ALA A 234 2.81 -6.17 -5.90
CA ALA A 234 2.31 -5.17 -6.84
C ALA A 234 3.34 -4.90 -7.96
N ARG A 235 2.87 -4.71 -9.19
CA ARG A 235 3.72 -4.58 -10.38
C ARG A 235 3.68 -3.19 -11.02
N ILE A 236 2.64 -2.44 -10.78
CA ILE A 236 2.46 -1.08 -11.28
C ILE A 236 2.23 -0.17 -10.08
N VAL A 237 2.94 0.96 -10.04
CA VAL A 237 2.75 1.99 -9.01
C VAL A 237 2.25 3.27 -9.67
N ARG A 238 1.04 3.73 -9.32
CA ARG A 238 0.40 4.92 -9.89
C ARG A 238 0.53 6.10 -8.93
N VAL A 239 1.30 7.14 -9.30
CA VAL A 239 1.76 8.19 -8.39
C VAL A 239 1.77 9.59 -8.98
N HIS A 240 1.68 10.59 -8.09
CA HIS A 240 1.88 12.00 -8.44
C HIS A 240 3.36 12.40 -8.45
N ASP A 241 4.14 11.93 -7.47
CA ASP A 241 5.58 12.18 -7.36
C ASP A 241 6.38 10.92 -7.73
N VAL A 242 6.83 10.89 -8.98
CA VAL A 242 7.62 9.79 -9.52
C VAL A 242 9.02 9.75 -8.91
N ALA A 243 9.66 10.91 -8.70
CA ALA A 243 11.03 10.98 -8.20
C ALA A 243 11.14 10.38 -6.79
N THR A 244 10.34 10.88 -5.85
CA THR A 244 10.28 10.36 -4.48
C THR A 244 9.88 8.89 -4.44
N THR A 245 8.94 8.47 -5.30
CA THR A 245 8.53 7.06 -5.35
C THR A 245 9.67 6.14 -5.80
N ARG A 246 10.41 6.53 -6.85
CA ARG A 246 11.57 5.73 -7.32
C ARG A 246 12.69 5.67 -6.29
N GLU A 247 12.92 6.76 -5.56
CA GLU A 247 13.85 6.78 -4.44
C GLU A 247 13.43 5.78 -3.36
N MET A 248 12.19 5.85 -2.88
CA MET A 248 11.69 4.93 -1.85
C MET A 248 11.68 3.47 -2.30
N LEU A 249 11.32 3.19 -3.56
CA LEU A 249 11.36 1.82 -4.12
C LEU A 249 12.80 1.25 -4.19
N ARG A 250 13.82 2.09 -4.27
CA ARG A 250 15.23 1.67 -4.32
C ARG A 250 15.84 1.55 -2.94
N ASP A 251 15.54 2.50 -2.05
CA ASP A 251 16.30 2.75 -0.83
C ASP A 251 15.55 2.32 0.45
N SER A 252 14.28 1.87 0.33
CA SER A 252 13.56 1.34 1.49
C SER A 252 13.64 -0.18 1.56
N HIS A 253 13.62 -0.69 2.79
CA HIS A 253 13.73 -2.10 3.11
C HIS A 253 12.59 -2.54 4.02
N ARG A 254 12.21 -3.80 3.91
CA ARG A 254 11.30 -4.42 4.88
C ARG A 254 12.04 -4.75 6.16
N ALA A 255 11.44 -4.41 7.31
CA ALA A 255 11.87 -4.91 8.60
C ALA A 255 10.69 -5.53 9.37
N VAL A 256 11.01 -6.54 10.17
CA VAL A 256 10.08 -7.23 11.08
C VAL A 256 10.42 -6.82 12.50
N ILE A 257 9.42 -6.25 13.19
CA ILE A 257 9.58 -5.74 14.56
C ILE A 257 8.75 -6.59 15.51
N GLY A 258 9.39 -7.13 16.53
CA GLY A 258 8.71 -7.73 17.67
C GLY A 258 8.35 -6.66 18.70
N LEU A 259 7.11 -6.67 19.18
CA LEU A 259 6.62 -5.76 20.20
C LEU A 259 6.17 -6.58 21.42
N GLY A 260 6.58 -6.16 22.61
CA GLY A 260 6.23 -6.86 23.85
C GLY A 260 6.03 -5.92 25.03
N SER A 261 5.10 -6.27 25.94
CA SER A 261 4.86 -5.53 27.18
C SER A 261 4.26 -6.46 28.25
N ASN A 262 4.65 -6.26 29.53
CA ASN A 262 4.00 -6.94 30.67
C ASN A 262 3.85 -6.07 31.91
N MET A 263 3.96 -4.74 31.77
CA MET A 263 3.75 -3.79 32.85
C MET A 263 2.72 -2.72 32.46
N GLY A 264 1.86 -2.37 33.41
CA GLY A 264 0.86 -1.31 33.20
C GLY A 264 -0.20 -1.69 32.16
N ASN A 265 -0.55 -0.75 31.28
CA ASN A 265 -1.46 -0.98 30.16
C ASN A 265 -0.67 -1.53 28.96
N SER A 266 -0.41 -2.82 28.94
CA SER A 266 0.43 -3.47 27.92
C SER A 266 -0.04 -3.23 26.48
N CYS A 267 -1.35 -3.34 26.21
CA CYS A 267 -1.89 -3.02 24.87
C CYS A 267 -1.67 -1.56 24.53
N GLY A 268 -1.94 -0.65 25.49
CA GLY A 268 -1.75 0.80 25.27
C GLY A 268 -0.29 1.17 24.97
N HIS A 269 0.69 0.55 25.64
CA HIS A 269 2.10 0.78 25.31
C HIS A 269 2.47 0.35 23.88
N ILE A 270 1.92 -0.79 23.42
CA ILE A 270 2.13 -1.26 22.04
C ILE A 270 1.41 -0.33 21.04
N ASP A 271 0.17 0.07 21.33
CA ASP A 271 -0.59 1.00 20.49
C ASP A 271 0.12 2.35 20.33
N ASP A 272 0.63 2.91 21.43
CA ASP A 272 1.37 4.18 21.43
C ASP A 272 2.69 4.09 20.65
N ALA A 273 3.43 2.96 20.78
CA ALA A 273 4.64 2.72 20.00
C ALA A 273 4.35 2.62 18.50
N LEU A 274 3.30 1.89 18.11
CA LEU A 274 2.86 1.80 16.71
C LEU A 274 2.40 3.16 16.18
N ALA A 275 1.69 3.97 16.99
CA ALA A 275 1.30 5.31 16.62
C ALA A 275 2.52 6.21 16.39
N SER A 276 3.52 6.15 17.27
CA SER A 276 4.77 6.91 17.13
C SER A 276 5.55 6.50 15.88
N MET A 277 5.66 5.20 15.58
CA MET A 277 6.29 4.72 14.35
C MET A 277 5.55 5.21 13.09
N ARG A 278 4.22 5.31 13.11
CA ARG A 278 3.43 5.83 11.97
C ARG A 278 3.65 7.32 11.72
N LEU A 279 4.08 8.07 12.73
CA LEU A 279 4.40 9.49 12.60
C LEU A 279 5.83 9.75 12.10
N ASP A 280 6.69 8.73 12.11
CA ASP A 280 8.04 8.83 11.59
C ASP A 280 7.99 8.85 10.05
N PRO A 281 8.54 9.88 9.38
CA PRO A 281 8.49 9.99 7.92
C PRO A 281 9.29 8.91 7.17
N ASP A 282 10.17 8.21 7.86
CA ASP A 282 11.02 7.15 7.32
C ASP A 282 10.49 5.73 7.60
N ILE A 283 9.31 5.64 8.22
CA ILE A 283 8.67 4.35 8.55
C ILE A 283 7.23 4.31 8.03
N TRP A 284 6.90 3.25 7.30
CA TRP A 284 5.53 2.86 7.00
C TRP A 284 5.20 1.56 7.73
N VAL A 285 4.25 1.59 8.66
CA VAL A 285 3.74 0.37 9.34
C VAL A 285 2.74 -0.30 8.41
N GLY A 286 3.19 -1.34 7.72
CA GLY A 286 2.43 -2.03 6.67
C GLY A 286 1.44 -3.05 7.21
N ALA A 287 1.87 -3.91 8.12
CA ALA A 287 1.02 -4.91 8.76
C ALA A 287 1.34 -5.03 10.26
N VAL A 288 0.34 -5.38 11.05
CA VAL A 288 0.48 -5.68 12.49
C VAL A 288 -0.36 -6.92 12.77
N SER A 289 0.21 -7.89 13.48
CA SER A 289 -0.51 -9.09 13.90
C SER A 289 -1.60 -8.78 14.93
N GLU A 290 -2.52 -9.72 15.15
CA GLU A 290 -3.32 -9.71 16.38
C GLU A 290 -2.40 -9.74 17.60
N TYR A 291 -2.85 -9.12 18.70
CA TYR A 291 -2.13 -9.15 19.96
C TYR A 291 -2.36 -10.49 20.65
N VAL A 292 -1.26 -11.14 21.02
CA VAL A 292 -1.29 -12.43 21.71
C VAL A 292 -0.77 -12.30 23.13
N THR A 293 -1.32 -13.11 24.03
CA THR A 293 -0.79 -13.29 25.38
C THR A 293 0.17 -14.46 25.39
N SER A 294 1.33 -14.30 25.99
CA SER A 294 2.33 -15.38 26.14
C SER A 294 2.84 -15.56 27.56
N ALA A 295 3.22 -16.78 27.85
CA ALA A 295 3.97 -17.08 29.07
C ALA A 295 5.35 -16.40 29.06
N PRO A 296 5.90 -15.95 30.20
CA PRO A 296 7.28 -15.49 30.31
C PRO A 296 8.27 -16.55 29.81
N ALA A 297 9.20 -16.16 28.91
CA ALA A 297 10.12 -17.11 28.28
C ALA A 297 11.28 -17.56 29.14
N TYR A 298 11.83 -16.69 30.01
CA TYR A 298 13.09 -16.94 30.72
C TYR A 298 12.99 -16.73 32.23
N LEU A 299 12.35 -15.65 32.67
CA LEU A 299 12.11 -15.38 34.10
C LEU A 299 10.62 -15.66 34.40
N GLU A 300 10.30 -16.81 34.96
CA GLU A 300 8.91 -17.26 35.16
C GLU A 300 8.13 -16.44 36.20
N ALA A 301 8.82 -15.84 37.18
CA ALA A 301 8.20 -15.14 38.33
C ALA A 301 7.77 -13.69 37.91
N GLN A 302 7.02 -13.53 36.82
CA GLN A 302 6.48 -12.26 36.37
C GLN A 302 5.13 -12.44 35.65
N ALA A 303 4.44 -11.33 35.37
CA ALA A 303 3.17 -11.36 34.64
C ALA A 303 3.37 -11.86 33.20
N PRO A 304 2.36 -12.49 32.60
CA PRO A 304 2.34 -12.77 31.17
C PRO A 304 2.57 -11.51 30.33
N PHE A 305 3.12 -11.71 29.14
CA PHE A 305 3.33 -10.63 28.18
C PHE A 305 2.17 -10.52 27.20
N VAL A 306 1.89 -9.31 26.76
CA VAL A 306 1.19 -9.04 25.50
C VAL A 306 2.25 -8.83 24.44
N ASN A 307 2.14 -9.55 23.32
CA ASN A 307 3.08 -9.43 22.19
C ASN A 307 2.35 -9.24 20.88
N ALA A 308 3.05 -8.64 19.94
CA ALA A 308 2.66 -8.54 18.54
C ALA A 308 3.90 -8.52 17.64
N VAL A 309 3.68 -8.73 16.35
CA VAL A 309 4.70 -8.51 15.32
C VAL A 309 4.18 -7.46 14.34
N ALA A 310 5.05 -6.51 13.99
CA ALA A 310 4.78 -5.54 12.94
C ALA A 310 5.74 -5.74 11.76
N VAL A 311 5.22 -5.59 10.54
CA VAL A 311 6.01 -5.50 9.33
C VAL A 311 6.01 -4.05 8.88
N ILE A 312 7.20 -3.49 8.76
CA ILE A 312 7.38 -2.09 8.36
C ILE A 312 8.18 -2.01 7.06
N GLN A 313 7.98 -0.92 6.32
CA GLN A 313 8.86 -0.48 5.24
C GLN A 313 9.59 0.77 5.72
N THR A 314 10.92 0.79 5.61
CA THR A 314 11.73 1.89 6.16
C THR A 314 12.94 2.21 5.30
N THR A 315 13.35 3.49 5.32
CA THR A 315 14.62 3.95 4.73
C THR A 315 15.73 4.07 5.78
N LEU A 316 15.43 3.83 7.06
CA LEU A 316 16.42 3.86 8.13
C LEU A 316 17.33 2.63 8.05
N GLU A 317 18.62 2.83 8.10
CA GLU A 317 19.58 1.73 8.28
C GLU A 317 19.31 0.98 9.59
N PRO A 318 19.69 -0.31 9.70
CA PRO A 318 19.38 -1.13 10.89
C PRO A 318 19.78 -0.50 12.23
N SER A 319 20.94 0.16 12.28
CA SER A 319 21.42 0.86 13.49
C SER A 319 20.64 2.15 13.80
N GLU A 320 20.10 2.80 12.78
CA GLU A 320 19.23 3.97 12.95
C GLU A 320 17.85 3.57 13.44
N LEU A 321 17.27 2.53 12.82
CA LEU A 321 16.03 1.93 13.28
C LEU A 321 16.11 1.48 14.73
N LEU A 322 17.21 0.79 15.12
CA LEU A 322 17.44 0.37 16.51
C LEU A 322 17.41 1.58 17.47
N ARG A 323 18.04 2.70 17.09
CA ARG A 323 18.03 3.92 17.92
C ARG A 323 16.63 4.52 18.06
N VAL A 324 15.83 4.53 17.01
CA VAL A 324 14.44 4.97 17.06
C VAL A 324 13.63 4.10 18.01
N LEU A 325 13.71 2.77 17.86
CA LEU A 325 12.99 1.83 18.73
C LEU A 325 13.41 1.95 20.21
N GLN A 326 14.71 2.08 20.50
CA GLN A 326 15.22 2.31 21.87
C GLN A 326 14.75 3.66 22.44
N GLY A 327 14.59 4.69 21.59
CA GLY A 327 13.99 5.95 21.97
C GLY A 327 12.56 5.78 22.48
N LEU A 328 11.73 5.07 21.70
CA LEU A 328 10.34 4.76 22.08
C LEU A 328 10.26 3.95 23.38
N GLU A 329 11.11 2.95 23.57
CA GLU A 329 11.18 2.21 24.83
C GLU A 329 11.49 3.12 26.02
N SER A 330 12.42 4.06 25.84
CA SER A 330 12.84 5.00 26.89
C SER A 330 11.71 5.98 27.24
N GLU A 331 10.94 6.45 26.25
CA GLU A 331 9.76 7.32 26.43
C GLU A 331 8.68 6.60 27.24
N HIS A 332 8.53 5.28 27.07
CA HIS A 332 7.62 4.43 27.85
C HIS A 332 8.16 4.05 29.24
N GLY A 333 9.31 4.60 29.64
CA GLY A 333 9.88 4.40 30.97
C GLY A 333 10.62 3.09 31.14
N ARG A 334 11.11 2.46 30.05
CA ARG A 334 11.98 1.29 30.15
C ARG A 334 13.27 1.65 30.88
N ILE A 335 13.52 0.97 32.00
CA ILE A 335 14.79 1.05 32.74
C ILE A 335 15.53 -0.26 32.52
N ARG A 336 16.74 -0.19 31.97
CA ARG A 336 17.62 -1.39 31.84
C ARG A 336 18.05 -1.84 33.24
N GLY A 337 17.52 -2.95 33.71
CA GLY A 337 17.73 -3.51 35.02
C GLY A 337 17.97 -5.01 34.92
N ILE A 338 17.05 -5.83 35.40
CA ILE A 338 17.12 -7.29 35.37
C ILE A 338 16.95 -7.78 33.94
N GLU A 339 17.89 -8.58 33.45
CA GLU A 339 17.82 -9.24 32.15
C GLU A 339 16.55 -10.11 32.08
N ASN A 340 15.80 -9.99 30.97
CA ASN A 340 14.49 -10.64 30.77
C ASN A 340 13.43 -10.31 31.84
N GLY A 341 13.60 -9.23 32.60
CA GLY A 341 12.66 -8.78 33.64
C GLY A 341 11.42 -8.09 33.06
N PRO A 342 10.47 -7.71 33.95
CA PRO A 342 9.27 -6.99 33.56
C PRO A 342 9.61 -5.63 32.93
N ARG A 343 8.85 -5.25 31.88
CA ARG A 343 9.08 -3.99 31.15
C ARG A 343 7.80 -3.44 30.55
N PRO A 344 7.65 -2.10 30.53
CA PRO A 344 6.47 -1.47 29.93
C PRO A 344 6.45 -1.64 28.41
N LEU A 345 7.60 -1.63 27.73
CA LEU A 345 7.71 -1.81 26.28
C LEU A 345 9.05 -2.47 25.93
N ASP A 346 9.02 -3.39 24.98
CA ASP A 346 10.16 -4.08 24.38
C ASP A 346 9.99 -4.09 22.88
N LEU A 347 10.97 -3.58 22.13
CA LEU A 347 10.95 -3.47 20.68
C LEU A 347 12.22 -4.09 20.11
N ASP A 348 12.09 -5.28 19.51
CA ASP A 348 13.19 -6.01 18.90
C ASP A 348 13.10 -5.96 17.36
N ILE A 349 14.21 -5.68 16.66
CA ILE A 349 14.30 -5.94 15.21
C ILE A 349 14.51 -7.45 15.04
N ILE A 350 13.48 -8.14 14.56
CA ILE A 350 13.49 -9.59 14.36
C ILE A 350 14.25 -9.94 13.08
N ASP A 351 13.99 -9.22 12.00
CA ASP A 351 14.66 -9.39 10.71
C ASP A 351 14.69 -8.07 9.96
N TYR A 352 15.69 -7.89 9.11
CA TYR A 352 15.83 -6.73 8.23
C TYR A 352 16.27 -7.22 6.87
N GLU A 353 15.54 -6.86 5.83
CA GLU A 353 15.70 -7.36 4.47
C GLU A 353 17.14 -7.20 3.96
N GLY A 354 17.72 -8.32 3.52
CA GLY A 354 19.05 -8.37 2.93
C GLY A 354 20.21 -8.19 3.92
N VAL A 355 19.94 -8.05 5.24
CA VAL A 355 20.98 -7.83 6.24
C VAL A 355 21.16 -9.04 7.13
N VAL A 356 22.41 -9.52 7.20
CA VAL A 356 22.87 -10.53 8.18
C VAL A 356 24.11 -9.96 8.86
N CYS A 357 24.01 -9.66 10.15
CA CYS A 357 25.12 -9.08 10.91
C CYS A 357 25.15 -9.59 12.36
N SER A 358 26.32 -9.51 12.97
CA SER A 358 26.53 -9.73 14.40
C SER A 358 27.72 -8.86 14.81
N ASP A 359 27.45 -7.67 15.34
CA ASP A 359 28.49 -6.68 15.69
C ASP A 359 28.54 -6.38 17.19
N GLY A 360 27.70 -7.05 17.98
CA GLY A 360 27.61 -6.90 19.44
C GLY A 360 26.65 -5.81 19.91
N GLU A 361 26.18 -4.93 19.03
CA GLU A 361 25.10 -3.99 19.29
C GLU A 361 23.78 -4.48 18.67
N LEU A 362 23.86 -5.11 17.50
CA LEU A 362 22.73 -5.63 16.74
C LEU A 362 23.09 -6.95 16.06
N ASP A 363 22.29 -7.97 16.35
CA ASP A 363 22.36 -9.27 15.68
C ASP A 363 21.12 -9.45 14.79
N LEU A 364 21.33 -9.63 13.48
CA LEU A 364 20.26 -9.82 12.49
C LEU A 364 20.52 -11.07 11.61
N PRO A 365 19.50 -11.87 11.36
CA PRO A 365 18.21 -11.92 12.09
C PRO A 365 18.40 -12.14 13.58
N HIS A 366 17.43 -11.70 14.40
CA HIS A 366 17.50 -11.83 15.84
C HIS A 366 17.76 -13.29 16.26
N PRO A 367 18.80 -13.58 17.05
CA PRO A 367 19.30 -14.95 17.25
C PRO A 367 18.27 -15.90 17.88
N LEU A 368 17.37 -15.38 18.72
CA LEU A 368 16.34 -16.17 19.41
C LEU A 368 14.95 -16.08 18.74
N ALA A 369 14.84 -15.48 17.56
CA ALA A 369 13.53 -15.25 16.91
C ALA A 369 12.75 -16.55 16.73
N LEU A 370 13.39 -17.60 16.24
CA LEU A 370 12.74 -18.87 15.90
C LEU A 370 12.41 -19.74 17.10
N GLU A 371 13.00 -19.46 18.26
CA GLU A 371 12.74 -20.18 19.51
C GLU A 371 11.52 -19.63 20.26
N ARG A 372 11.07 -18.41 19.91
CA ARG A 372 10.05 -17.65 20.63
C ARG A 372 8.70 -17.80 19.95
N ASP A 373 7.74 -18.50 20.59
CA ASP A 373 6.39 -18.67 20.06
C ASP A 373 5.66 -17.33 19.84
N PHE A 374 5.86 -16.39 20.76
CA PHE A 374 5.29 -15.04 20.68
C PHE A 374 5.87 -14.16 19.55
N VAL A 375 6.87 -14.66 18.81
CA VAL A 375 7.38 -14.08 17.55
C VAL A 375 6.89 -14.91 16.38
N VAL A 376 7.08 -16.23 16.41
CA VAL A 376 6.81 -17.13 15.27
C VAL A 376 5.32 -17.16 14.93
N THR A 377 4.46 -17.38 15.94
CA THR A 377 3.01 -17.45 15.71
C THR A 377 2.45 -16.16 15.10
N PRO A 378 2.63 -14.95 15.71
CA PRO A 378 2.11 -13.72 15.12
C PRO A 378 2.75 -13.36 13.77
N LEU A 379 4.02 -13.71 13.55
CA LEU A 379 4.69 -13.45 12.27
C LEU A 379 4.07 -14.28 11.14
N LEU A 380 3.82 -15.57 11.37
CA LEU A 380 3.24 -16.47 10.36
C LEU A 380 1.77 -16.15 10.07
N ASP A 381 1.05 -15.53 11.02
CA ASP A 381 -0.32 -15.06 10.80
C ASP A 381 -0.39 -13.92 9.75
N ILE A 382 0.62 -13.04 9.72
CA ILE A 382 0.66 -11.90 8.79
C ILE A 382 1.57 -12.10 7.58
N LEU A 383 2.57 -12.99 7.67
CA LEU A 383 3.48 -13.38 6.60
C LEU A 383 3.64 -14.90 6.54
N PRO A 384 2.64 -15.64 6.02
CA PRO A 384 2.73 -17.10 5.86
C PRO A 384 3.93 -17.48 4.99
N GLY A 385 4.73 -18.44 5.46
CA GLY A 385 5.88 -18.94 4.72
C GLY A 385 7.09 -17.98 4.70
N TYR A 386 7.16 -17.04 5.64
CA TYR A 386 8.28 -16.09 5.73
C TYR A 386 9.63 -16.78 5.85
N VAL A 387 10.61 -16.24 5.13
CA VAL A 387 12.01 -16.66 5.17
C VAL A 387 12.84 -15.48 5.65
N LEU A 388 13.60 -15.68 6.70
CA LEU A 388 14.51 -14.67 7.27
C LEU A 388 15.63 -14.32 6.28
N SER A 389 16.24 -13.17 6.42
CA SER A 389 17.31 -12.65 5.56
C SER A 389 18.55 -13.57 5.46
N ASN A 390 18.75 -14.47 6.44
CA ASN A 390 19.77 -15.53 6.39
C ASN A 390 19.33 -16.80 5.64
N GLY A 391 18.17 -16.81 5.00
CA GLY A 391 17.62 -17.94 4.23
C GLY A 391 16.92 -19.02 5.07
N VAL A 392 16.72 -18.82 6.37
CA VAL A 392 16.04 -19.79 7.24
C VAL A 392 14.54 -19.53 7.25
N ALA A 393 13.75 -20.55 6.90
CA ALA A 393 12.30 -20.49 6.97
C ALA A 393 11.81 -20.39 8.41
N VAL A 394 10.82 -19.53 8.64
CA VAL A 394 10.12 -19.42 9.93
C VAL A 394 9.11 -20.54 10.02
N THR A 395 9.25 -21.39 11.04
CA THR A 395 8.37 -22.53 11.29
C THR A 395 8.21 -22.74 12.79
N HIS A 396 7.14 -23.42 13.22
CA HIS A 396 6.90 -23.76 14.61
C HIS A 396 7.83 -24.85 15.15
N ASP A 397 8.56 -25.57 14.30
CA ASP A 397 9.39 -26.73 14.70
C ASP A 397 10.53 -26.36 15.65
N LYS A 398 10.96 -25.11 15.65
CA LYS A 398 12.06 -24.59 16.48
C LYS A 398 11.59 -23.87 17.73
N VAL A 399 10.30 -23.69 17.91
CA VAL A 399 9.72 -23.01 19.07
C VAL A 399 9.97 -23.83 20.34
N THR A 400 10.55 -23.19 21.36
CA THR A 400 10.88 -23.83 22.62
C THR A 400 10.43 -23.03 23.85
N VAL A 401 10.18 -21.72 23.71
CA VAL A 401 9.88 -20.80 24.81
C VAL A 401 8.74 -19.82 24.47
N GLY A 402 8.18 -19.23 25.50
CA GLY A 402 7.24 -18.12 25.37
C GLY A 402 5.92 -18.53 24.72
N GLN A 403 5.37 -19.68 25.11
CA GLN A 403 4.15 -20.24 24.55
C GLN A 403 3.01 -19.22 24.48
N VAL A 404 2.41 -19.07 23.33
CA VAL A 404 1.19 -18.28 23.11
C VAL A 404 0.02 -18.97 23.81
N MET A 405 -0.71 -18.21 24.65
CA MET A 405 -1.83 -18.69 25.45
C MET A 405 -3.18 -18.34 24.85
N GLY A 406 -3.22 -17.35 23.94
CA GLY A 406 -4.43 -16.89 23.24
C GLY A 406 -4.39 -15.40 22.91
N PRO A 407 -5.49 -14.88 22.32
CA PRO A 407 -5.64 -13.46 22.03
C PRO A 407 -5.59 -12.59 23.29
N ALA A 408 -4.94 -11.43 23.21
CA ALA A 408 -4.82 -10.54 24.38
C ALA A 408 -6.13 -9.88 24.80
N ARG A 409 -7.16 -9.88 23.93
CA ARG A 409 -8.50 -9.32 24.22
C ARG A 409 -9.21 -9.99 25.39
N ASP A 410 -8.90 -11.24 25.67
CA ASP A 410 -9.54 -12.02 26.75
C ASP A 410 -9.01 -11.67 28.16
N MET A 411 -7.94 -10.86 28.26
CA MET A 411 -7.35 -10.44 29.54
C MET A 411 -7.82 -9.06 30.03
N LEU A 412 -8.64 -8.35 29.24
CA LEU A 412 -9.20 -7.04 29.56
C LEU A 412 -10.64 -7.13 30.13
N ALA A 413 -11.16 -8.33 30.35
CA ALA A 413 -12.49 -8.61 30.90
C ALA A 413 -12.51 -8.73 32.43
#